data_533f457e242e0dfd4583c05735225c35
#
_entry.id   533f457e242e0dfd4583c05735225c35
#
_cell.length_a   1.000
_cell.length_b   1.000
_cell.length_c   1.000
_cell.angle_alpha   90.00
_cell.angle_beta   90.00
_cell.angle_gamma   90.00
#
_symmetry.space_group_name_H-M   'P 1'
#
loop_
_entity.id
_entity.type
_entity.pdbx_description
1 polymer ?
#
loop_
_entity_poly.entity_id
_entity_poly.type
_entity_poly.pdbx_seq_one_letter_code
_entity_poly.pdbx_strand_id
1 'polypeptide(L)'
;GYQNLGGIKNGNDVAYKHIVLKPDFDIQDCSHANVSYQTPYGKVVSNWKQTLQQLSWDIEIPCNTTADVHLPDGKVKKIGSGTYHFECKIPTSHPAIVEDNFLYETTSFPQCHAGTILELPNGDLLASYFGGTRERNPDVCIWVSRKAKGSDKWEEPVLAADGVFELGTSDAL
;
A
#
# COMPACT_ATOMS: atom_id res chain seq x y z
N GLY A 1 10.98 6.81 -17.20
CA GLY A 1 10.97 5.91 -18.31
C GLY A 1 11.15 4.44 -17.95
N TYR A 2 11.38 3.61 -18.95
CA TYR A 2 11.44 2.14 -18.79
C TYR A 2 12.53 1.65 -17.82
N GLN A 3 13.61 2.41 -17.64
CA GLN A 3 14.72 2.03 -16.75
C GLN A 3 14.39 2.19 -15.25
N ASN A 4 13.56 3.16 -14.88
CA ASN A 4 13.20 3.41 -13.50
C ASN A 4 11.86 2.73 -13.15
N LEU A 5 10.78 3.13 -13.81
CA LEU A 5 9.45 2.57 -13.55
C LEU A 5 9.35 1.07 -13.88
N GLY A 6 9.81 0.68 -15.06
CA GLY A 6 9.83 -0.73 -15.47
C GLY A 6 11.01 -1.52 -14.95
N GLY A 7 12.05 -0.82 -14.48
CA GLY A 7 13.30 -1.42 -14.01
C GLY A 7 14.08 -2.19 -15.07
N ILE A 8 13.74 -2.05 -16.37
CA ILE A 8 14.35 -2.83 -17.46
C ILE A 8 15.74 -2.26 -17.77
N LYS A 9 16.77 -3.01 -17.41
CA LYS A 9 18.18 -2.63 -17.63
C LYS A 9 18.93 -3.74 -18.36
N ASN A 10 19.95 -3.35 -19.13
CA ASN A 10 20.90 -4.31 -19.66
C ASN A 10 21.76 -4.87 -18.52
N GLY A 11 21.93 -6.18 -18.49
CA GLY A 11 22.87 -6.83 -17.60
C GLY A 11 24.33 -6.65 -18.09
N ASN A 12 25.21 -7.51 -17.64
CA ASN A 12 26.63 -7.47 -18.01
C ASN A 12 26.92 -7.99 -19.43
N ASP A 13 25.89 -8.55 -20.09
CA ASP A 13 26.00 -9.10 -21.44
C ASP A 13 25.66 -8.08 -22.52
N VAL A 14 26.02 -8.40 -23.78
CA VAL A 14 25.79 -7.52 -24.92
C VAL A 14 24.31 -7.51 -25.28
N ALA A 15 23.77 -6.32 -25.53
CA ALA A 15 22.49 -6.08 -26.19
C ALA A 15 21.25 -6.73 -25.53
N TYR A 16 21.16 -6.76 -24.21
CA TYR A 16 20.03 -7.33 -23.47
C TYR A 16 19.88 -8.85 -23.57
N LYS A 17 20.97 -9.56 -23.82
CA LYS A 17 20.94 -11.03 -23.71
C LYS A 17 20.71 -11.51 -22.29
N HIS A 18 21.24 -10.78 -21.32
CA HIS A 18 20.88 -10.87 -19.91
C HIS A 18 20.27 -9.55 -19.45
N ILE A 19 19.07 -9.64 -18.88
CA ILE A 19 18.25 -8.50 -18.48
C ILE A 19 18.26 -8.40 -16.96
N VAL A 20 18.34 -7.20 -16.43
CA VAL A 20 18.10 -6.94 -15.01
C VAL A 20 16.77 -6.22 -14.88
N LEU A 21 15.84 -6.85 -14.15
CA LEU A 21 14.55 -6.26 -13.80
C LEU A 21 14.60 -5.79 -12.35
N LYS A 22 14.69 -4.49 -12.18
CA LYS A 22 14.76 -3.81 -10.88
C LYS A 22 13.99 -2.49 -10.94
N PRO A 23 12.64 -2.53 -10.89
CA PRO A 23 11.82 -1.34 -10.78
C PRO A 23 12.11 -0.58 -9.49
N ASP A 24 11.90 0.71 -9.53
CA ASP A 24 11.84 1.53 -8.33
C ASP A 24 10.40 1.53 -7.84
N PHE A 25 10.12 0.72 -6.83
CA PHE A 25 8.78 0.60 -6.24
C PHE A 25 8.47 1.71 -5.23
N ASP A 26 9.48 2.50 -4.81
CA ASP A 26 9.34 3.55 -3.79
C ASP A 26 8.99 4.92 -4.39
N ILE A 27 8.64 4.97 -5.68
CA ILE A 27 8.24 6.23 -6.31
C ILE A 27 6.92 6.71 -5.71
N GLN A 28 6.97 7.87 -5.09
CA GLN A 28 5.82 8.52 -4.45
C GLN A 28 4.66 8.66 -5.45
N ASP A 29 3.45 8.34 -4.99
CA ASP A 29 2.19 8.41 -5.77
C ASP A 29 2.13 7.47 -7.00
N CYS A 30 3.02 6.47 -7.09
CA CYS A 30 3.02 5.50 -8.17
C CYS A 30 2.60 4.11 -7.67
N SER A 31 1.34 3.75 -7.86
CA SER A 31 0.78 2.45 -7.47
C SER A 31 0.91 1.37 -8.54
N HIS A 32 1.26 1.72 -9.77
CA HIS A 32 1.42 0.76 -10.87
C HIS A 32 2.26 1.32 -12.01
N ALA A 33 2.85 0.43 -12.79
CA ALA A 33 3.47 0.78 -14.07
C ALA A 33 3.28 -0.34 -15.09
N ASN A 34 2.97 0.03 -16.33
CA ASN A 34 2.93 -0.86 -17.48
C ASN A 34 4.03 -0.44 -18.45
N VAL A 35 5.12 -1.22 -18.49
CA VAL A 35 6.32 -0.86 -19.23
C VAL A 35 6.74 -1.98 -20.15
N SER A 36 7.06 -1.66 -21.38
CA SER A 36 7.71 -2.58 -22.31
C SER A 36 8.89 -1.93 -23.01
N TYR A 37 9.84 -2.75 -23.40
CA TYR A 37 11.02 -2.33 -24.14
C TYR A 37 11.35 -3.33 -25.24
N GLN A 38 11.59 -2.82 -26.47
CA GLN A 38 11.97 -3.65 -27.60
C GLN A 38 13.49 -3.82 -27.62
N THR A 39 13.94 -5.05 -27.42
CA THR A 39 15.34 -5.45 -27.53
C THR A 39 15.61 -6.12 -28.88
N PRO A 40 16.87 -6.33 -29.28
CA PRO A 40 17.19 -7.15 -30.45
C PRO A 40 16.66 -8.60 -30.40
N TYR A 41 16.40 -9.13 -29.19
CA TYR A 41 15.88 -10.48 -28.97
C TYR A 41 14.36 -10.54 -28.90
N GLY A 42 13.69 -9.41 -28.84
CA GLY A 42 12.25 -9.30 -28.74
C GLY A 42 11.80 -8.35 -27.65
N LYS A 43 10.50 -8.35 -27.40
CA LYS A 43 9.85 -7.48 -26.43
C LYS A 43 10.06 -7.98 -25.00
N VAL A 44 10.50 -7.10 -24.11
CA VAL A 44 10.51 -7.29 -22.65
C VAL A 44 9.31 -6.55 -22.07
N VAL A 45 8.57 -7.18 -21.17
CA VAL A 45 7.46 -6.56 -20.45
C VAL A 45 7.75 -6.58 -18.95
N SER A 46 7.44 -5.48 -18.28
CA SER A 46 7.50 -5.33 -16.82
C SER A 46 6.29 -4.50 -16.38
N ASN A 47 5.23 -5.18 -15.99
CA ASN A 47 3.97 -4.58 -15.55
C ASN A 47 3.74 -4.93 -14.10
N TRP A 48 3.71 -3.92 -13.24
CA TRP A 48 3.51 -4.14 -11.82
C TRP A 48 2.40 -3.24 -11.25
N LYS A 49 1.79 -3.75 -10.21
CA LYS A 49 0.81 -3.04 -9.39
C LYS A 49 1.12 -3.31 -7.93
N GLN A 50 1.11 -2.27 -7.11
CA GLN A 50 1.36 -2.40 -5.68
C GLN A 50 0.27 -1.75 -4.84
N THR A 51 0.06 -2.32 -3.68
CA THR A 51 -0.61 -1.74 -2.52
C THR A 51 0.45 -1.46 -1.44
N LEU A 52 0.06 -0.98 -0.27
CA LEU A 52 0.99 -0.76 0.84
C LEU A 52 1.72 -2.04 1.30
N GLN A 53 1.15 -3.22 1.05
CA GLN A 53 1.68 -4.48 1.60
C GLN A 53 1.97 -5.54 0.54
N GLN A 54 1.51 -5.36 -0.69
CA GLN A 54 1.54 -6.41 -1.71
C GLN A 54 1.94 -5.85 -3.07
N LEU A 55 2.83 -6.56 -3.75
CA LEU A 55 3.20 -6.34 -5.16
C LEU A 55 2.69 -7.51 -5.99
N SER A 56 2.03 -7.20 -7.10
CA SER A 56 1.73 -8.10 -8.21
C SER A 56 2.53 -7.64 -9.42
N TRP A 57 3.31 -8.54 -10.04
CA TRP A 57 4.24 -8.18 -11.10
C TRP A 57 4.23 -9.20 -12.23
N ASP A 58 3.79 -8.78 -13.41
CA ASP A 58 3.78 -9.56 -14.65
C ASP A 58 5.02 -9.23 -15.49
N ILE A 59 5.74 -10.26 -15.91
CA ILE A 59 7.00 -10.16 -16.64
C ILE A 59 6.93 -11.05 -17.89
N GLU A 60 7.41 -10.51 -19.02
CA GLU A 60 7.65 -11.27 -20.24
C GLU A 60 9.12 -11.12 -20.65
N ILE A 61 9.81 -12.24 -20.81
CA ILE A 61 11.21 -12.32 -21.22
C ILE A 61 11.27 -12.97 -22.60
N PRO A 62 11.86 -12.31 -23.61
CA PRO A 62 11.91 -12.82 -24.98
C PRO A 62 12.78 -14.09 -25.11
N CYS A 63 12.63 -14.78 -26.22
CA CYS A 63 13.38 -15.99 -26.51
C CYS A 63 14.89 -15.76 -26.45
N ASN A 64 15.65 -16.81 -26.07
CA ASN A 64 17.12 -16.79 -25.98
C ASN A 64 17.71 -15.71 -25.05
N THR A 65 16.94 -15.25 -24.07
CA THR A 65 17.39 -14.30 -23.06
C THR A 65 17.14 -14.83 -21.65
N THR A 66 17.88 -14.29 -20.71
CA THR A 66 17.71 -14.56 -19.26
C THR A 66 17.49 -13.26 -18.50
N ALA A 67 16.93 -13.35 -17.31
CA ALA A 67 16.77 -12.17 -16.48
C ALA A 67 17.04 -12.45 -15.00
N ASP A 68 17.58 -11.45 -14.31
CA ASP A 68 17.63 -11.33 -12.87
C ASP A 68 16.49 -10.40 -12.41
N VAL A 69 15.53 -10.96 -11.68
CA VAL A 69 14.36 -10.24 -11.14
C VAL A 69 14.60 -9.90 -9.69
N HIS A 70 14.73 -8.62 -9.39
CA HIS A 70 14.93 -8.10 -8.03
C HIS A 70 13.57 -7.82 -7.38
N LEU A 71 13.21 -8.65 -6.40
CA LEU A 71 11.97 -8.52 -5.64
C LEU A 71 12.10 -7.49 -4.50
N PRO A 72 10.98 -6.92 -4.02
CA PRO A 72 10.99 -5.92 -2.95
C PRO A 72 11.59 -6.43 -1.63
N ASP A 73 11.53 -7.74 -1.37
CA ASP A 73 12.11 -8.39 -0.19
C ASP A 73 13.63 -8.58 -0.26
N GLY A 74 14.27 -8.04 -1.30
CA GLY A 74 15.72 -8.13 -1.55
C GLY A 74 16.17 -9.43 -2.21
N LYS A 75 15.26 -10.39 -2.46
CA LYS A 75 15.60 -11.61 -3.19
C LYS A 75 15.77 -11.35 -4.68
N VAL A 76 16.68 -12.09 -5.29
CA VAL A 76 16.90 -12.08 -6.74
C VAL A 76 16.51 -13.44 -7.30
N LYS A 77 15.57 -13.43 -8.26
CA LYS A 77 15.14 -14.62 -9.00
C LYS A 77 15.77 -14.61 -10.38
N LYS A 78 16.46 -15.69 -10.74
CA LYS A 78 16.98 -15.91 -12.09
C LYS A 78 15.95 -16.66 -12.91
N ILE A 79 15.56 -16.08 -14.06
CA ILE A 79 14.55 -16.64 -14.95
C ILE A 79 15.07 -16.69 -16.39
N GLY A 80 14.52 -17.62 -17.18
CA GLY A 80 14.73 -17.70 -18.62
C GLY A 80 13.67 -16.95 -19.42
N SER A 81 13.59 -17.27 -20.72
CA SER A 81 12.50 -16.79 -21.59
C SER A 81 11.15 -17.35 -21.13
N GLY A 82 10.09 -16.54 -21.26
CA GLY A 82 8.73 -16.93 -20.89
C GLY A 82 7.96 -15.79 -20.23
N THR A 83 6.76 -16.12 -19.79
CA THR A 83 5.87 -15.22 -19.05
C THR A 83 5.82 -15.65 -17.58
N TYR A 84 5.96 -14.71 -16.68
CA TYR A 84 6.01 -14.95 -15.24
C TYR A 84 5.07 -14.00 -14.51
N HIS A 85 4.50 -14.48 -13.42
CA HIS A 85 3.70 -13.70 -12.48
C HIS A 85 4.30 -13.88 -11.08
N PHE A 86 4.59 -12.75 -10.42
CA PHE A 86 5.09 -12.72 -9.06
C PHE A 86 4.10 -12.00 -8.15
N GLU A 87 3.77 -12.63 -7.05
CA GLU A 87 3.12 -11.98 -5.92
C GLU A 87 4.06 -12.00 -4.72
N CYS A 88 4.33 -10.87 -4.15
CA CYS A 88 5.21 -10.76 -2.99
C CYS A 88 4.74 -9.68 -2.03
N LYS A 89 5.00 -9.91 -0.75
CA LYS A 89 4.81 -8.88 0.28
C LYS A 89 5.89 -7.81 0.11
N ILE A 90 5.48 -6.56 0.22
CA ILE A 90 6.41 -5.44 0.31
C ILE A 90 6.84 -5.36 1.78
N PRO A 91 8.14 -5.44 2.09
CA PRO A 91 8.61 -5.25 3.45
C PRO A 91 8.23 -3.86 3.94
N THR A 92 7.79 -3.74 5.17
CA THR A 92 7.60 -2.44 5.82
C THR A 92 8.92 -1.66 5.78
N SER A 93 8.85 -0.41 5.38
CA SER A 93 10.03 0.41 5.03
C SER A 93 10.99 0.69 6.18
N HIS A 94 10.60 0.39 7.43
CA HIS A 94 11.43 0.65 8.61
C HIS A 94 11.25 -0.43 9.68
N PRO A 95 12.32 -0.90 10.36
CA PRO A 95 12.24 -1.93 11.40
C PRO A 95 11.33 -1.57 12.60
N ALA A 96 11.06 -0.29 12.81
CA ALA A 96 10.14 0.18 13.84
C ALA A 96 8.65 0.12 13.43
N ILE A 97 8.36 -0.14 12.15
CA ILE A 97 6.99 -0.33 11.68
C ILE A 97 6.64 -1.81 11.90
N VAL A 98 5.81 -2.07 12.89
CA VAL A 98 5.36 -3.42 13.24
C VAL A 98 4.19 -3.83 12.36
N GLU A 99 3.31 -2.89 12.06
CA GLU A 99 2.11 -3.09 11.27
C GLU A 99 1.75 -1.79 10.53
N ASP A 100 1.29 -1.93 9.28
CA ASP A 100 0.86 -0.84 8.43
C ASP A 100 -0.39 -1.32 7.66
N ASN A 101 -1.56 -0.87 8.08
CA ASN A 101 -2.83 -1.18 7.43
C ASN A 101 -3.84 -0.04 7.61
N PHE A 102 -4.88 -0.05 6.79
CA PHE A 102 -5.98 0.90 6.93
C PHE A 102 -6.90 0.52 8.10
N LEU A 103 -7.38 1.52 8.83
CA LEU A 103 -8.45 1.34 9.82
C LEU A 103 -9.75 0.90 9.15
N TYR A 104 -10.01 1.38 7.94
CA TYR A 104 -11.17 1.07 7.10
C TYR A 104 -10.84 1.37 5.64
N GLU A 105 -11.52 0.71 4.70
CA GLU A 105 -11.40 0.97 3.27
C GLU A 105 -12.52 1.91 2.78
N THR A 106 -13.70 1.83 3.40
CA THR A 106 -14.86 2.68 3.09
C THR A 106 -15.54 3.13 4.38
N THR A 107 -16.07 4.35 4.39
CA THR A 107 -16.80 4.91 5.52
C THR A 107 -18.04 5.66 5.07
N SER A 108 -18.92 6.02 6.03
CA SER A 108 -20.07 6.89 5.81
C SER A 108 -19.71 8.38 5.67
N PHE A 109 -18.46 8.74 5.95
CA PHE A 109 -17.97 10.13 5.87
C PHE A 109 -16.79 10.24 4.91
N PRO A 110 -16.74 11.32 4.08
CA PRO A 110 -15.74 11.45 3.01
C PRO A 110 -14.36 11.93 3.48
N GLN A 111 -14.25 12.53 4.68
CA GLN A 111 -12.99 13.05 5.20
C GLN A 111 -12.79 12.66 6.65
N CYS A 112 -11.53 12.34 7.03
CA CYS A 112 -11.13 12.15 8.41
C CYS A 112 -9.82 12.88 8.70
N HIS A 113 -9.64 13.29 9.96
CA HIS A 113 -8.48 14.03 10.44
C HIS A 113 -8.13 13.70 11.89
N ALA A 114 -6.94 14.12 12.32
CA ALA A 114 -6.46 14.10 13.70
C ALA A 114 -6.61 12.74 14.38
N GLY A 115 -6.16 11.67 13.70
CA GLY A 115 -6.16 10.33 14.27
C GLY A 115 -5.23 10.22 15.49
N THR A 116 -5.69 9.50 16.51
CA THR A 116 -4.90 9.07 17.67
C THR A 116 -5.16 7.58 17.94
N ILE A 117 -4.20 6.93 18.57
CA ILE A 117 -4.29 5.50 18.91
C ILE A 117 -3.87 5.29 20.37
N LEU A 118 -4.54 4.36 21.04
CA LEU A 118 -4.30 3.96 22.40
C LEU A 118 -4.35 2.44 22.54
N GLU A 119 -3.40 1.86 23.24
CA GLU A 119 -3.50 0.47 23.69
C GLU A 119 -4.24 0.40 25.03
N LEU A 120 -5.26 -0.43 25.08
CA LEU A 120 -6.05 -0.68 26.30
C LEU A 120 -5.33 -1.68 27.20
N PRO A 121 -5.64 -1.74 28.52
CA PRO A 121 -5.00 -2.68 29.47
C PRO A 121 -5.15 -4.16 29.09
N ASN A 122 -6.17 -4.52 28.32
CA ASN A 122 -6.38 -5.89 27.81
C ASN A 122 -5.57 -6.18 26.53
N GLY A 123 -4.85 -5.19 26.00
CA GLY A 123 -4.04 -5.28 24.78
C GLY A 123 -4.82 -5.05 23.49
N ASP A 124 -6.06 -4.60 23.55
CA ASP A 124 -6.79 -4.10 22.38
C ASP A 124 -6.27 -2.72 22.00
N LEU A 125 -6.37 -2.37 20.73
CA LEU A 125 -6.09 -1.02 20.23
C LEU A 125 -7.41 -0.27 20.02
N LEU A 126 -7.42 1.00 20.39
CA LEU A 126 -8.51 1.92 20.15
C LEU A 126 -7.97 3.11 19.34
N ALA A 127 -8.55 3.36 18.17
CA ALA A 127 -8.24 4.52 17.35
C ALA A 127 -9.41 5.50 17.41
N SER A 128 -9.11 6.80 17.59
CA SER A 128 -10.10 7.87 17.58
C SER A 128 -9.70 8.94 16.58
N TYR A 129 -10.65 9.49 15.87
CA TYR A 129 -10.44 10.47 14.80
C TYR A 129 -11.70 11.29 14.53
N PHE A 130 -11.52 12.46 13.90
CA PHE A 130 -12.64 13.24 13.38
C PHE A 130 -13.06 12.71 12.01
N GLY A 131 -14.36 12.60 11.78
CA GLY A 131 -14.93 12.23 10.49
C GLY A 131 -16.19 13.04 10.19
N GLY A 132 -16.30 13.53 8.94
CA GLY A 132 -17.43 14.33 8.48
C GLY A 132 -17.27 14.71 7.00
N THR A 133 -18.15 15.60 6.50
CA THR A 133 -18.10 16.06 5.11
C THR A 133 -16.84 16.86 4.81
N ARG A 134 -16.44 17.73 5.71
CA ARG A 134 -15.25 18.55 5.62
C ARG A 134 -14.87 19.08 7.00
N GLU A 135 -13.58 19.31 7.24
CA GLU A 135 -13.08 19.96 8.45
C GLU A 135 -13.83 21.27 8.75
N ARG A 136 -14.24 21.47 10.01
CA ARG A 136 -15.03 22.60 10.52
C ARG A 136 -16.50 22.63 10.08
N ASN A 137 -16.99 21.63 9.40
CA ASN A 137 -18.43 21.50 9.15
C ASN A 137 -19.17 21.08 10.42
N PRO A 138 -20.46 21.46 10.56
CA PRO A 138 -21.27 21.06 11.73
C PRO A 138 -21.48 19.56 11.89
N ASP A 139 -21.27 18.76 10.83
CA ASP A 139 -21.42 17.32 10.79
C ASP A 139 -20.12 16.57 11.19
N VAL A 140 -19.07 17.29 11.58
CA VAL A 140 -17.84 16.67 12.04
C VAL A 140 -18.05 16.09 13.43
N CYS A 141 -17.87 14.77 13.51
CA CYS A 141 -18.07 13.98 14.71
C CYS A 141 -16.77 13.27 15.11
N ILE A 142 -16.73 12.75 16.32
CA ILE A 142 -15.66 11.87 16.80
C ILE A 142 -16.09 10.43 16.56
N TRP A 143 -15.26 9.71 15.82
CA TRP A 143 -15.41 8.29 15.51
C TRP A 143 -14.34 7.47 16.23
N VAL A 144 -14.66 6.24 16.53
CA VAL A 144 -13.78 5.30 17.21
C VAL A 144 -13.84 3.97 16.49
N SER A 145 -12.66 3.38 16.24
CA SER A 145 -12.53 1.99 15.82
C SER A 145 -11.71 1.22 16.83
N ARG A 146 -12.06 -0.04 17.04
CA ARG A 146 -11.36 -0.95 17.94
C ARG A 146 -10.71 -2.07 17.13
N LYS A 147 -9.53 -2.50 17.56
CA LYS A 147 -8.89 -3.72 17.07
C LYS A 147 -8.64 -4.62 18.27
N ALA A 148 -9.29 -5.77 18.29
CA ALA A 148 -9.10 -6.73 19.36
C ALA A 148 -7.67 -7.30 19.33
N LYS A 149 -7.11 -7.60 20.49
CA LYS A 149 -5.78 -8.21 20.59
C LYS A 149 -5.69 -9.49 19.78
N GLY A 150 -4.70 -9.55 18.88
CA GLY A 150 -4.48 -10.69 17.99
C GLY A 150 -5.39 -10.73 16.76
N SER A 151 -6.24 -9.72 16.54
CA SER A 151 -7.01 -9.55 15.31
C SER A 151 -6.16 -8.86 14.23
N ASP A 152 -6.30 -9.29 12.99
CA ASP A 152 -5.70 -8.61 11.82
C ASP A 152 -6.60 -7.50 11.28
N LYS A 153 -7.80 -7.30 11.84
CA LYS A 153 -8.81 -6.36 11.33
C LYS A 153 -9.28 -5.41 12.43
N TRP A 154 -9.52 -4.16 12.00
CA TRP A 154 -10.24 -3.18 12.79
C TRP A 154 -11.75 -3.45 12.70
N GLU A 155 -12.46 -3.14 13.76
CA GLU A 155 -13.93 -3.12 13.79
C GLU A 155 -14.42 -1.87 13.03
N GLU A 156 -15.66 -1.92 12.56
CA GLU A 156 -16.29 -0.79 11.88
C GLU A 156 -16.32 0.45 12.76
N PRO A 157 -16.16 1.66 12.16
CA PRO A 157 -16.23 2.91 12.90
C PRO A 157 -17.54 3.10 13.65
N VAL A 158 -17.44 3.47 14.92
CA VAL A 158 -18.59 3.80 15.77
C VAL A 158 -18.57 5.29 16.10
N LEU A 159 -19.71 5.95 15.97
CA LEU A 159 -19.89 7.33 16.39
C LEU A 159 -19.76 7.44 17.91
N ALA A 160 -18.75 8.15 18.40
CA ALA A 160 -18.47 8.30 19.83
C ALA A 160 -19.00 9.64 20.39
N ALA A 161 -18.93 10.73 19.59
CA ALA A 161 -19.47 12.02 19.96
C ALA A 161 -19.80 12.85 18.71
N ASP A 162 -20.95 13.51 18.71
CA ASP A 162 -21.46 14.33 17.61
C ASP A 162 -21.32 15.84 17.83
N GLY A 163 -20.78 16.26 18.98
CA GLY A 163 -20.62 17.66 19.32
C GLY A 163 -21.94 18.37 19.70
N VAL A 164 -23.04 17.65 19.75
CA VAL A 164 -24.34 18.23 20.18
C VAL A 164 -24.40 18.22 21.70
N PHE A 165 -24.41 19.41 22.29
CA PHE A 165 -24.71 19.59 23.71
C PHE A 165 -26.22 19.75 23.88
N GLU A 166 -26.87 18.81 24.52
CA GLU A 166 -28.17 19.10 25.12
C GLU A 166 -27.93 20.08 26.28
N LEU A 167 -28.30 21.35 26.05
CA LEU A 167 -28.43 22.26 27.15
C LEU A 167 -29.54 21.71 28.04
N GLY A 168 -29.13 21.06 29.14
CA GLY A 168 -30.09 20.66 30.14
C GLY A 168 -30.95 21.88 30.50
N THR A 169 -32.24 21.76 30.36
CA THR A 169 -33.19 22.76 30.88
C THR A 169 -32.90 22.86 32.36
N SER A 170 -32.20 23.93 32.79
CA SER A 170 -32.17 24.28 34.17
C SER A 170 -33.63 24.62 34.55
N ASP A 171 -34.29 23.72 35.23
CA ASP A 171 -35.52 24.10 35.89
C ASP A 171 -35.20 25.30 36.80
N ALA A 172 -35.69 26.44 36.38
CA ALA A 172 -35.62 27.65 37.17
C ALA A 172 -36.50 27.42 38.42
N LEU A 173 -35.85 27.38 39.57
CA LEU A 173 -36.50 27.59 40.86
C LEU A 173 -36.93 29.04 41.00
#